data_f9d88212efb91243c9807859af001325
#
_entry.id   f9d88212efb91243c9807859af001325
#
_cell.length_a   1.000
_cell.length_b   1.000
_cell.length_c   1.000
_cell.angle_alpha   90.00
_cell.angle_beta   90.00
_cell.angle_gamma   90.00
#
_symmetry.space_group_name_H-M   'P 1'
#
loop_
_entity.id
_entity.type
_entity.pdbx_description
1 polymer ?
#
loop_
_entity_poly.entity_id
_entity_poly.type
_entity_poly.pdbx_seq_one_letter_code
_entity_poly.pdbx_strand_id
1 'polypeptide(L)'
;MFRVGYDDPQLRNELLIYEPIRVVMPVDHPLAAKQLLAPADLAPEPFVALELKQSRFADFLYQCCIQAGFTPQIRQQVIEVQTLLSLVRAGFGVALLPASIEQLAPAGLVFRRLTPALPEVPLYATYRADDDSPVLKLFLDTLRELVLQDRPA
;
A
#
# COMPACT_ATOMS: atom_id res chain seq x y z
N MET A 1 -9.46 6.28 -7.99
CA MET A 1 -7.99 6.23 -7.93
C MET A 1 -7.54 4.80 -7.70
N PHE A 2 -6.46 4.35 -8.32
CA PHE A 2 -6.00 2.97 -8.29
C PHE A 2 -4.49 2.89 -8.04
N ARG A 3 -4.06 1.83 -7.34
CA ARG A 3 -2.65 1.57 -7.00
C ARG A 3 -1.86 0.89 -8.13
N VAL A 4 -2.54 0.39 -9.14
CA VAL A 4 -1.92 -0.20 -10.34
C VAL A 4 -2.70 0.30 -11.54
N GLY A 5 -2.02 0.80 -12.55
CA GLY A 5 -2.64 1.25 -13.79
C GLY A 5 -3.33 0.10 -14.53
N TYR A 6 -4.36 0.43 -15.28
CA TYR A 6 -5.09 -0.52 -16.12
C TYR A 6 -4.54 -0.46 -17.55
N ASP A 7 -4.22 -1.62 -18.10
CA ASP A 7 -3.84 -1.78 -19.51
C ASP A 7 -5.12 -1.99 -20.35
N ASP A 8 -5.85 -0.89 -20.54
CA ASP A 8 -7.10 -0.82 -21.30
C ASP A 8 -7.06 0.45 -22.16
N PRO A 9 -7.17 0.33 -23.50
CA PRO A 9 -7.14 1.49 -24.39
C PRO A 9 -8.31 2.47 -24.18
N GLN A 10 -9.39 2.04 -23.53
CA GLN A 10 -10.52 2.91 -23.18
C GLN A 10 -10.27 3.73 -21.90
N LEU A 11 -9.18 3.46 -21.21
CA LEU A 11 -8.81 4.13 -19.97
C LEU A 11 -7.52 4.92 -20.12
N ARG A 12 -7.46 6.06 -19.46
CA ARG A 12 -6.22 6.81 -19.22
C ARG A 12 -5.80 6.65 -17.77
N ASN A 13 -4.52 6.45 -17.57
CA ASN A 13 -3.91 6.39 -16.25
C ASN A 13 -2.96 7.58 -16.12
N GLU A 14 -3.25 8.48 -15.20
CA GLU A 14 -2.37 9.58 -14.84
C GLU A 14 -1.71 9.28 -13.50
N LEU A 15 -0.39 9.15 -13.49
CA LEU A 15 0.37 8.96 -12.26
C LEU A 15 0.28 10.23 -11.41
N LEU A 16 -0.18 10.09 -10.18
CA LEU A 16 -0.27 11.17 -9.21
C LEU A 16 0.95 11.24 -8.30
N ILE A 17 1.22 10.14 -7.58
CA ILE A 17 2.31 10.04 -6.62
C ILE A 17 2.89 8.62 -6.58
N TYR A 18 4.09 8.51 -6.01
CA TYR A 18 4.63 7.27 -5.47
C TYR A 18 4.62 7.33 -3.95
N GLU A 19 4.26 6.24 -3.30
CA GLU A 19 4.25 6.13 -1.84
C GLU A 19 5.16 5.01 -1.37
N PRO A 20 5.94 5.24 -0.30
CA PRO A 20 6.72 4.18 0.32
C PRO A 20 5.81 3.15 0.99
N ILE A 21 6.25 1.88 0.96
CA ILE A 21 5.61 0.78 1.70
C ILE A 21 6.08 0.83 3.15
N ARG A 22 5.16 0.52 4.07
CA ARG A 22 5.41 0.35 5.50
C ARG A 22 4.97 -1.03 5.95
N VAL A 23 5.66 -1.55 6.95
CA VAL A 23 5.22 -2.73 7.70
C VAL A 23 4.30 -2.25 8.81
N VAL A 24 3.11 -2.81 8.91
CA VAL A 24 2.17 -2.56 9.99
C VAL A 24 2.07 -3.77 10.92
N MET A 25 2.08 -3.53 12.21
CA MET A 25 2.03 -4.54 13.26
C MET A 25 1.42 -3.98 14.54
N PRO A 26 1.00 -4.83 15.50
CA PRO A 26 0.59 -4.36 16.82
C PRO A 26 1.73 -3.63 17.55
N VAL A 27 1.40 -2.67 18.41
CA VAL A 27 2.39 -1.90 19.20
C VAL A 27 3.23 -2.78 20.12
N ASP A 28 2.71 -3.92 20.55
CA ASP A 28 3.36 -4.90 21.43
C ASP A 28 4.10 -6.01 20.66
N HIS A 29 4.12 -5.95 19.34
CA HIS A 29 4.87 -6.91 18.53
C HIS A 29 6.38 -6.79 18.78
N PRO A 30 7.13 -7.91 18.89
CA PRO A 30 8.59 -7.85 19.14
C PRO A 30 9.36 -6.96 18.17
N LEU A 31 9.01 -6.97 16.88
CA LEU A 31 9.62 -6.13 15.87
C LEU A 31 9.27 -4.64 16.00
N ALA A 32 8.23 -4.29 16.76
CA ALA A 32 7.83 -2.89 16.95
C ALA A 32 8.89 -2.05 17.70
N ALA A 33 9.78 -2.70 18.45
CA ALA A 33 10.92 -2.04 19.12
C ALA A 33 11.97 -1.51 18.12
N LYS A 34 12.05 -2.09 16.92
CA LYS A 34 12.96 -1.64 15.86
C LYS A 34 12.31 -0.47 15.09
N GLN A 35 13.07 0.58 14.85
CA GLN A 35 12.62 1.71 14.01
C GLN A 35 12.75 1.37 12.51
N LEU A 36 13.74 0.56 12.15
CA LEU A 36 14.00 0.08 10.80
C LEU A 36 14.03 -1.45 10.83
N LEU A 37 13.35 -2.06 9.86
CA LEU A 37 13.29 -3.50 9.68
C LEU A 37 14.05 -3.90 8.42
N ALA A 38 14.75 -5.01 8.46
CA ALA A 38 15.25 -5.65 7.25
C ALA A 38 14.16 -6.58 6.67
N PRO A 39 14.13 -6.81 5.34
CA PRO A 39 13.24 -7.81 4.76
C PRO A 39 13.36 -9.20 5.40
N ALA A 40 14.58 -9.58 5.83
CA ALA A 40 14.82 -10.83 6.54
C ALA A 40 14.10 -10.94 7.90
N ASP A 41 13.84 -9.82 8.58
CA ASP A 41 13.07 -9.81 9.84
C ASP A 41 11.62 -10.27 9.60
N LEU A 42 11.10 -10.07 8.39
CA LEU A 42 9.72 -10.40 8.03
C LEU A 42 9.54 -11.84 7.54
N ALA A 43 10.60 -12.49 7.11
CA ALA A 43 10.52 -13.83 6.53
C ALA A 43 9.85 -14.87 7.46
N PRO A 44 10.11 -14.89 8.79
CA PRO A 44 9.45 -15.84 9.70
C PRO A 44 8.06 -15.40 10.15
N GLU A 45 7.64 -14.17 9.86
CA GLU A 45 6.41 -13.62 10.38
C GLU A 45 5.16 -14.10 9.62
N PRO A 46 4.04 -14.33 10.30
CA PRO A 46 2.77 -14.55 9.62
C PRO A 46 2.26 -13.22 9.02
N PHE A 47 1.71 -13.30 7.81
CA PHE A 47 1.17 -12.15 7.10
C PHE A 47 -0.34 -12.18 7.01
N VAL A 48 -0.95 -11.02 7.17
CA VAL A 48 -2.31 -10.71 6.72
C VAL A 48 -2.19 -9.90 5.43
N ALA A 49 -2.82 -10.34 4.36
CA ALA A 49 -2.73 -9.70 3.05
C ALA A 49 -4.12 -9.41 2.47
N LEU A 50 -4.17 -8.49 1.52
CA LEU A 50 -5.33 -8.38 0.63
C LEU A 50 -5.35 -9.60 -0.31
N GLU A 51 -6.54 -9.94 -0.80
CA GLU A 51 -6.75 -11.14 -1.62
C GLU A 51 -5.97 -11.04 -2.94
N LEU A 52 -4.96 -11.90 -3.12
CA LEU A 52 -4.03 -11.87 -4.25
C LEU A 52 -4.73 -12.04 -5.61
N LYS A 53 -5.73 -12.91 -5.66
CA LYS A 53 -6.42 -13.22 -6.93
C LYS A 53 -7.27 -12.07 -7.47
N GLN A 54 -7.72 -11.19 -6.60
CA GLN A 54 -8.62 -10.09 -6.96
C GLN A 54 -7.96 -8.72 -6.91
N SER A 55 -6.79 -8.60 -6.29
CA SER A 55 -6.10 -7.33 -6.09
C SER A 55 -4.72 -7.33 -6.77
N ARG A 56 -4.62 -6.61 -7.89
CA ARG A 56 -3.31 -6.36 -8.54
C ARG A 56 -2.33 -5.65 -7.60
N PHE A 57 -2.85 -4.86 -6.67
CA PHE A 57 -2.05 -4.21 -5.64
C PHE A 57 -1.48 -5.23 -4.64
N ALA A 58 -2.27 -6.21 -4.20
CA ALA A 58 -1.79 -7.28 -3.33
C ALA A 58 -0.71 -8.13 -4.02
N ASP A 59 -0.91 -8.46 -5.29
CA ASP A 59 0.10 -9.16 -6.09
C ASP A 59 1.39 -8.34 -6.22
N PHE A 60 1.28 -7.04 -6.47
CA PHE A 60 2.44 -6.14 -6.48
C PHE A 60 3.24 -6.21 -5.17
N LEU A 61 2.58 -6.12 -4.02
CA LEU A 61 3.24 -6.22 -2.71
C LEU A 61 3.89 -7.59 -2.50
N TYR A 62 3.23 -8.66 -2.94
CA TYR A 62 3.79 -10.01 -2.89
C TYR A 62 5.07 -10.11 -3.70
N GLN A 63 5.07 -9.60 -4.94
CA GLN A 63 6.26 -9.60 -5.80
C GLN A 63 7.40 -8.75 -5.20
N CYS A 64 7.09 -7.64 -4.54
CA CYS A 64 8.09 -6.85 -3.80
C CYS A 64 8.80 -7.68 -2.71
N CYS A 65 8.07 -8.54 -1.99
CA CYS A 65 8.67 -9.45 -1.02
C CYS A 65 9.61 -10.46 -1.67
N ILE A 66 9.16 -11.07 -2.78
CA ILE A 66 9.99 -12.03 -3.53
C ILE A 66 11.28 -11.37 -4.03
N GLN A 67 11.20 -10.16 -4.58
CA GLN A 67 12.36 -9.39 -5.03
C GLN A 67 13.30 -9.00 -3.88
N ALA A 68 12.75 -8.78 -2.69
CA ALA A 68 13.51 -8.50 -1.48
C ALA A 68 14.14 -9.74 -0.82
N GLY A 69 13.94 -10.92 -1.40
CA GLY A 69 14.59 -12.17 -1.03
C GLY A 69 13.82 -13.04 -0.02
N PHE A 70 12.53 -12.80 0.19
CA PHE A 70 11.71 -13.65 1.05
C PHE A 70 10.31 -13.90 0.48
N THR A 71 9.73 -15.04 0.84
CA THR A 71 8.34 -15.39 0.52
C THR A 71 7.47 -15.11 1.74
N PRO A 72 6.50 -14.16 1.67
CA PRO A 72 5.64 -13.85 2.81
C PRO A 72 4.76 -15.05 3.17
N GLN A 73 4.70 -15.39 4.46
CA GLN A 73 3.87 -16.48 4.97
C GLN A 73 2.42 -16.01 5.17
N ILE A 74 1.66 -15.88 4.09
CA ILE A 74 0.29 -15.38 4.13
C ILE A 74 -0.60 -16.41 4.85
N ARG A 75 -1.13 -16.04 6.01
CA ARG A 75 -2.03 -16.85 6.84
C ARG A 75 -3.49 -16.44 6.70
N GLN A 76 -3.75 -15.18 6.42
CA GLN A 76 -5.08 -14.63 6.22
C GLN A 76 -5.10 -13.75 4.98
N GLN A 77 -6.16 -13.85 4.20
CA GLN A 77 -6.44 -12.95 3.09
C GLN A 77 -7.81 -12.30 3.29
N VAL A 78 -7.89 -11.00 3.02
CA VAL A 78 -9.11 -10.20 3.17
C VAL A 78 -9.28 -9.29 1.97
N ILE A 79 -10.50 -8.81 1.76
CA ILE A 79 -10.81 -7.94 0.62
C ILE A 79 -10.52 -6.47 0.96
N GLU A 80 -10.72 -6.07 2.21
CA GLU A 80 -10.71 -4.67 2.62
C GLU A 80 -9.60 -4.34 3.61
N VAL A 81 -9.01 -3.15 3.46
CA VAL A 81 -7.92 -2.65 4.31
C VAL A 81 -8.36 -2.51 5.78
N GLN A 82 -9.60 -2.11 6.05
CA GLN A 82 -10.08 -1.96 7.43
C GLN A 82 -10.13 -3.32 8.16
N THR A 83 -10.57 -4.36 7.46
CA THR A 83 -10.55 -5.73 7.99
C THR A 83 -9.11 -6.21 8.20
N LEU A 84 -8.21 -5.91 7.25
CA LEU A 84 -6.78 -6.22 7.36
C LEU A 84 -6.19 -5.58 8.62
N LEU A 85 -6.38 -4.28 8.84
CA LEU A 85 -5.88 -3.56 10.01
C LEU A 85 -6.45 -4.14 11.32
N SER A 86 -7.71 -4.56 11.32
CA SER A 86 -8.35 -5.18 12.48
C SER A 86 -7.73 -6.53 12.83
N LEU A 87 -7.43 -7.36 11.83
CA LEU A 87 -6.75 -8.65 12.03
C LEU A 87 -5.29 -8.46 12.48
N VAL A 88 -4.57 -7.51 11.91
CA VAL A 88 -3.21 -7.18 12.36
C VAL A 88 -3.23 -6.73 13.83
N ARG A 89 -4.15 -5.83 14.20
CA ARG A 89 -4.32 -5.37 15.57
C ARG A 89 -4.65 -6.51 16.54
N ALA A 90 -5.40 -7.51 16.08
CA ALA A 90 -5.75 -8.69 16.85
C ALA A 90 -4.59 -9.72 16.95
N GLY A 91 -3.43 -9.46 16.34
CA GLY A 91 -2.25 -10.31 16.43
C GLY A 91 -2.21 -11.47 15.43
N PHE A 92 -3.01 -11.45 14.36
CA PHE A 92 -3.00 -12.51 13.34
C PHE A 92 -1.78 -12.47 12.43
N GLY A 93 -0.99 -11.41 12.47
CA GLY A 93 0.22 -11.28 11.70
C GLY A 93 0.59 -9.82 11.44
N VAL A 94 1.59 -9.62 10.60
CA VAL A 94 2.01 -8.31 10.09
C VAL A 94 1.44 -8.09 8.69
N ALA A 95 1.44 -6.85 8.21
CA ALA A 95 1.04 -6.54 6.84
C ALA A 95 1.94 -5.48 6.21
N LEU A 96 1.89 -5.39 4.88
CA LEU A 96 2.51 -4.33 4.09
C LEU A 96 1.43 -3.40 3.54
N LEU A 97 1.57 -2.11 3.77
CA LEU A 97 0.61 -1.09 3.30
C LEU A 97 1.35 0.19 2.88
N PRO A 98 0.74 1.02 2.02
CA PRO A 98 1.26 2.35 1.71
C PRO A 98 1.31 3.24 2.95
N ALA A 99 2.27 4.16 3.00
CA ALA A 99 2.47 5.03 4.15
C ALA A 99 1.25 5.89 4.52
N SER A 100 0.45 6.30 3.54
CA SER A 100 -0.77 7.11 3.77
C SER A 100 -1.81 6.42 4.66
N ILE A 101 -1.79 5.09 4.72
CA ILE A 101 -2.73 4.33 5.56
C ILE A 101 -2.46 4.55 7.06
N GLU A 102 -1.25 4.96 7.44
CA GLU A 102 -0.90 5.25 8.84
C GLU A 102 -1.82 6.31 9.45
N GLN A 103 -2.20 7.33 8.67
CA GLN A 103 -3.10 8.39 9.14
C GLN A 103 -4.54 7.91 9.39
N LEU A 104 -4.93 6.80 8.79
CA LEU A 104 -6.27 6.22 8.87
C LEU A 104 -6.34 5.01 9.81
N ALA A 105 -5.19 4.58 10.33
CA ALA A 105 -5.09 3.37 11.13
C ALA A 105 -5.66 3.58 12.55
N PRO A 106 -6.36 2.59 13.09
CA PRO A 106 -6.82 2.64 14.48
C PRO A 106 -5.64 2.62 15.46
N ALA A 107 -5.87 3.11 16.67
CA ALA A 107 -4.89 3.01 17.75
C ALA A 107 -4.48 1.55 18.03
N GLY A 108 -3.26 1.35 18.51
CA GLY A 108 -2.72 0.02 18.81
C GLY A 108 -1.91 -0.61 17.68
N LEU A 109 -1.72 0.10 16.59
CA LEU A 109 -0.85 -0.28 15.47
C LEU A 109 0.35 0.65 15.37
N VAL A 110 1.47 0.11 14.90
CA VAL A 110 2.66 0.88 14.53
C VAL A 110 3.05 0.55 13.10
N PHE A 111 3.61 1.56 12.43
CA PHE A 111 4.13 1.47 11.07
C PHE A 111 5.65 1.61 11.12
N ARG A 112 6.37 0.73 10.44
CA ARG A 112 7.84 0.71 10.42
C ARG A 112 8.36 0.75 8.99
N ARG A 113 9.51 1.37 8.84
CA ARG A 113 10.23 1.45 7.56
C ARG A 113 11.03 0.18 7.34
N LEU A 114 11.24 -0.15 6.07
CA LEU A 114 12.16 -1.20 5.64
C LEU A 114 13.47 -0.60 5.14
N THR A 115 14.57 -1.30 5.40
CA THR A 115 15.88 -0.98 4.85
C THR A 115 16.58 -2.27 4.40
N PRO A 116 16.94 -2.42 3.11
CA PRO A 116 16.59 -1.52 2.01
C PRO A 116 15.08 -1.37 1.82
N ALA A 117 14.66 -0.21 1.32
CA ALA A 117 13.25 0.06 1.05
C ALA A 117 12.72 -0.86 -0.07
N LEU A 118 11.47 -1.28 0.05
CA LEU A 118 10.76 -1.92 -1.05
C LEU A 118 10.43 -0.88 -2.14
N PRO A 119 10.17 -1.30 -3.38
CA PRO A 119 9.69 -0.41 -4.43
C PRO A 119 8.46 0.39 -3.97
N GLU A 120 8.42 1.66 -4.32
CA GLU A 120 7.30 2.53 -3.98
C GLU A 120 6.04 2.15 -4.76
N VAL A 121 4.89 2.36 -4.15
CA VAL A 121 3.58 2.07 -4.74
C VAL A 121 3.08 3.28 -5.52
N PRO A 122 2.82 3.15 -6.82
CA PRO A 122 2.19 4.22 -7.58
C PRO A 122 0.72 4.39 -7.21
N LEU A 123 0.25 5.62 -7.25
CA LEU A 123 -1.17 5.97 -7.19
C LEU A 123 -1.56 6.67 -8.48
N TYR A 124 -2.57 6.16 -9.17
CA TYR A 124 -3.06 6.70 -10.43
C TYR A 124 -4.47 7.29 -10.29
N ALA A 125 -4.71 8.39 -10.99
CA ALA A 125 -6.05 8.75 -11.41
C ALA A 125 -6.34 7.99 -12.71
N THR A 126 -7.38 7.15 -12.70
CA THR A 126 -7.81 6.40 -13.89
C THR A 126 -9.19 6.86 -14.28
N TYR A 127 -9.37 7.21 -15.55
CA TYR A 127 -10.61 7.74 -16.12
C TYR A 127 -10.78 7.29 -17.57
N ARG A 128 -11.98 7.43 -18.11
CA ARG A 128 -12.26 7.05 -19.50
C ARG A 128 -11.50 7.96 -20.46
N ALA A 129 -10.91 7.36 -21.48
CA ALA A 129 -10.10 8.09 -22.45
C ALA A 129 -10.92 9.08 -23.31
N ASP A 130 -12.22 8.82 -23.45
CA ASP A 130 -13.19 9.62 -24.24
C ASP A 130 -13.97 10.65 -23.40
N ASP A 131 -13.68 10.77 -22.09
CA ASP A 131 -14.36 11.74 -21.21
C ASP A 131 -13.69 13.11 -21.28
N ASP A 132 -14.34 14.02 -22.01
CA ASP A 132 -13.91 15.41 -22.17
C ASP A 132 -14.69 16.39 -21.26
N SER A 133 -15.41 15.87 -20.25
CA SER A 133 -16.29 16.68 -19.41
C SER A 133 -15.51 17.77 -18.66
N PRO A 134 -16.08 18.99 -18.51
CA PRO A 134 -15.46 20.04 -17.72
C PRO A 134 -15.29 19.67 -16.24
N VAL A 135 -16.17 18.81 -15.73
CA VAL A 135 -16.12 18.32 -14.34
C VAL A 135 -14.89 17.45 -14.12
N LEU A 136 -14.60 16.52 -15.05
CA LEU A 136 -13.39 15.70 -14.98
C LEU A 136 -12.13 16.58 -15.03
N LYS A 137 -12.09 17.58 -15.94
CA LYS A 137 -10.95 18.48 -16.06
C LYS A 137 -10.71 19.24 -14.75
N LEU A 138 -11.75 19.84 -14.18
CA LEU A 138 -11.66 20.54 -12.90
C LEU A 138 -11.20 19.62 -11.77
N PHE A 139 -11.72 18.41 -11.71
CA PHE A 139 -11.32 17.42 -10.69
C PHE A 139 -9.85 17.03 -10.82
N LEU A 140 -9.35 16.76 -12.04
CA LEU A 140 -7.96 16.43 -12.29
C LEU A 140 -7.02 17.59 -11.93
N ASP A 141 -7.41 18.83 -12.28
CA ASP A 141 -6.61 20.02 -11.94
C ASP A 141 -6.52 20.20 -10.42
N THR A 142 -7.62 20.03 -9.71
CA THR A 142 -7.64 20.06 -8.23
C THR A 142 -6.75 18.96 -7.63
N LEU A 143 -6.81 17.72 -8.17
CA LEU A 143 -5.93 16.65 -7.71
C LEU A 143 -4.45 16.97 -7.92
N ARG A 144 -4.09 17.51 -9.07
CA ARG A 144 -2.71 17.90 -9.38
C ARG A 144 -2.19 18.96 -8.42
N GLU A 145 -3.01 19.97 -8.11
CA GLU A 145 -2.67 21.01 -7.13
C GLU A 145 -2.45 20.41 -5.73
N LEU A 146 -3.34 19.53 -5.27
CA LEU A 146 -3.20 18.88 -3.96
C LEU A 146 -1.94 18.02 -3.87
N VAL A 147 -1.66 17.25 -4.92
CA VAL A 147 -0.45 16.41 -4.98
C VAL A 147 0.84 17.23 -4.96
N LEU A 148 0.84 18.41 -5.58
CA LEU A 148 1.99 19.31 -5.57
C LEU A 148 2.22 19.95 -4.19
N GLN A 149 1.14 20.20 -3.43
CA GLN A 149 1.22 20.76 -2.07
C GLN A 149 1.71 19.75 -1.02
N ASP A 150 1.37 18.45 -1.20
CA ASP A 150 1.73 17.36 -0.28
C ASP A 150 3.13 16.74 -0.55
N ARG A 151 3.87 17.22 -1.55
CA ARG A 151 5.25 16.75 -1.75
C ARG A 151 6.12 17.29 -0.63
N PRO A 152 6.71 16.43 0.22
CA PRO A 152 7.74 16.87 1.16
C PRO A 152 8.91 17.46 0.37
N ALA A 153 9.36 18.59 0.83
CA ALA A 153 10.53 19.29 0.28
C ALA A 153 11.77 18.40 0.31
#